data_ea7c15ccb254e5ce3cb87be861d6292a
#
_entry.id   ea7c15ccb254e5ce3cb87be861d6292a
#
_cell.length_a   1.000
_cell.length_b   1.000
_cell.length_c   1.000
_cell.angle_alpha   90.00
_cell.angle_beta   90.00
_cell.angle_gamma   90.00
#
_symmetry.space_group_name_H-M   'P 1'
#
loop_
_entity.id
_entity.type
_entity.pdbx_description
1 polymer ?
#
loop_
_entity_poly.entity_id
_entity_poly.type
_entity_poly.pdbx_seq_one_letter_code
_entity_poly.pdbx_strand_id
1 'polypeptide(L)'
;MEVKKIASEIFDVVKLIVLALLIVIPIRCFVFQPFIVSGQSMEPNYHSSDYLIIDEISYRNNSPERGDVVVFKYPKNPNFKYIKRIIGLPGETIEIKNAEIFITSNGQTTKLDESSYLPQSVRDSWVRMANMDPLTLGPNEYFVLGDNRNNSSDSRVWGPLPAKNIIGKTFYTFSITGFILSDNNPESIY
;
A
#
# COMPACT_ATOMS: atom_id res chain seq x y z
N MET A 1 23.03 24.67 48.60
CA MET A 1 21.95 25.32 47.82
C MET A 1 22.01 24.91 46.33
N GLU A 2 23.18 24.74 45.75
CA GLU A 2 23.37 24.33 44.34
C GLU A 2 22.88 22.92 44.02
N VAL A 3 23.13 21.91 44.89
CA VAL A 3 22.72 20.52 44.63
C VAL A 3 21.19 20.38 44.48
N LYS A 4 20.40 21.14 45.23
CA LYS A 4 18.93 21.11 45.15
C LYS A 4 18.46 21.76 43.85
N LYS A 5 19.14 22.78 43.34
CA LYS A 5 18.83 23.44 42.08
C LYS A 5 19.14 22.51 40.88
N ILE A 6 20.29 21.85 40.90
CA ILE A 6 20.66 20.87 39.89
C ILE A 6 19.68 19.70 39.85
N ALA A 7 19.28 19.18 41.02
CA ALA A 7 18.29 18.12 41.12
C ALA A 7 16.91 18.51 40.55
N SER A 8 16.48 19.78 40.79
CA SER A 8 15.25 20.31 40.18
C SER A 8 15.34 20.43 38.68
N GLU A 9 16.44 20.94 38.14
CA GLU A 9 16.65 21.05 36.70
C GLU A 9 16.68 19.69 36.01
N ILE A 10 17.34 18.70 36.62
CA ILE A 10 17.33 17.31 36.11
C ILE A 10 15.91 16.73 36.13
N PHE A 11 15.15 16.97 37.19
CA PHE A 11 13.77 16.48 37.32
C PHE A 11 12.86 17.10 36.22
N ASP A 12 13.01 18.40 35.93
CA ASP A 12 12.23 19.06 34.89
C ASP A 12 12.56 18.53 33.49
N VAL A 13 13.84 18.24 33.19
CA VAL A 13 14.27 17.61 31.95
C VAL A 13 13.70 16.19 31.82
N VAL A 14 13.80 15.38 32.88
CA VAL A 14 13.22 14.03 32.88
C VAL A 14 11.72 14.06 32.68
N LYS A 15 11.01 14.96 33.31
CA LYS A 15 9.56 15.15 33.13
C LYS A 15 9.22 15.48 31.67
N LEU A 16 10.00 16.35 31.03
CA LEU A 16 9.81 16.72 29.62
C LEU A 16 10.02 15.50 28.69
N ILE A 17 11.07 14.73 28.94
CA ILE A 17 11.36 13.51 28.20
C ILE A 17 10.24 12.49 28.35
N VAL A 18 9.77 12.23 29.57
CA VAL A 18 8.66 11.32 29.85
C VAL A 18 7.38 11.77 29.12
N LEU A 19 7.07 13.06 29.17
CA LEU A 19 5.91 13.61 28.46
C LEU A 19 6.03 13.43 26.94
N ALA A 20 7.20 13.70 26.37
CA ALA A 20 7.46 13.49 24.97
C ALA A 20 7.30 12.01 24.56
N LEU A 21 7.83 11.08 25.36
CA LEU A 21 7.70 9.64 25.12
C LEU A 21 6.25 9.18 25.23
N LEU A 22 5.46 9.70 26.18
CA LEU A 22 4.04 9.39 26.32
C LEU A 22 3.22 9.79 25.09
N ILE A 23 3.67 10.78 24.34
CA ILE A 23 3.01 11.23 23.09
C ILE A 23 3.57 10.44 21.89
N VAL A 24 4.90 10.36 21.76
CA VAL A 24 5.57 9.80 20.58
C VAL A 24 5.38 8.28 20.48
N ILE A 25 5.48 7.56 21.60
CA ILE A 25 5.37 6.08 21.58
C ILE A 25 3.99 5.62 21.08
N PRO A 26 2.85 6.12 21.60
CA PRO A 26 1.54 5.74 21.09
C PRO A 26 1.35 6.10 19.62
N ILE A 27 1.77 7.28 19.19
CA ILE A 27 1.69 7.70 17.80
C ILE A 27 2.45 6.71 16.90
N ARG A 28 3.69 6.37 17.27
CA ARG A 28 4.52 5.45 16.50
C ARG A 28 4.00 4.01 16.51
N CYS A 29 3.44 3.55 17.63
CA CYS A 29 2.96 2.17 17.77
C CYS A 29 1.57 1.93 17.18
N PHE A 30 0.71 2.96 17.11
CA PHE A 30 -0.70 2.79 16.76
C PHE A 30 -1.15 3.55 15.52
N VAL A 31 -0.36 4.52 15.04
CA VAL A 31 -0.76 5.38 13.93
C VAL A 31 0.01 5.07 12.65
N PHE A 32 1.31 4.88 12.74
CA PHE A 32 2.18 4.70 11.57
C PHE A 32 3.17 3.55 11.76
N GLN A 33 3.01 2.49 10.98
CA GLN A 33 4.02 1.41 10.92
C GLN A 33 4.89 1.57 9.66
N PRO A 34 6.22 1.61 9.80
CA PRO A 34 7.11 1.57 8.64
C PRO A 34 7.21 0.15 8.09
N PHE A 35 7.03 0.01 6.79
CA PHE A 35 7.26 -1.22 6.04
C PHE A 35 8.31 -0.97 4.96
N ILE A 36 9.06 -2.01 4.63
CA ILE A 36 10.01 -1.95 3.50
C ILE A 36 9.43 -2.79 2.38
N VAL A 37 9.34 -2.20 1.19
CA VAL A 37 8.92 -2.91 -0.02
C VAL A 37 9.98 -3.94 -0.38
N SER A 38 9.56 -5.16 -0.65
CA SER A 38 10.42 -6.22 -1.18
C SER A 38 9.80 -6.77 -2.46
N GLY A 39 10.57 -6.73 -3.56
CA GLY A 39 10.13 -7.19 -4.87
C GLY A 39 9.65 -6.07 -5.78
N GLN A 40 9.32 -6.45 -7.02
CA GLN A 40 9.04 -5.53 -8.14
C GLN A 40 7.57 -5.50 -8.54
N SER A 41 6.67 -6.10 -7.76
CA SER A 41 5.28 -6.30 -8.16
C SER A 41 4.46 -5.00 -8.24
N MET A 42 4.95 -3.90 -7.70
CA MET A 42 4.29 -2.59 -7.70
C MET A 42 5.05 -1.54 -8.52
N GLU A 43 6.08 -1.93 -9.27
CA GLU A 43 6.72 -1.03 -10.23
C GLU A 43 5.74 -0.61 -11.34
N PRO A 44 5.85 0.63 -11.82
CA PRO A 44 6.88 1.62 -11.54
C PRO A 44 6.60 2.51 -10.31
N ASN A 45 5.46 2.36 -9.63
CA ASN A 45 5.04 3.29 -8.59
C ASN A 45 5.73 3.06 -7.22
N TYR A 46 6.15 1.82 -6.94
CA TYR A 46 6.86 1.44 -5.72
C TYR A 46 7.99 0.50 -6.06
N HIS A 47 9.18 0.81 -5.58
CA HIS A 47 10.39 0.04 -5.86
C HIS A 47 10.83 -0.78 -4.65
N SER A 48 11.61 -1.82 -4.92
CA SER A 48 12.22 -2.58 -3.82
C SER A 48 13.12 -1.67 -2.99
N SER A 49 13.06 -1.83 -1.68
CA SER A 49 13.73 -0.99 -0.65
C SER A 49 13.06 0.36 -0.37
N ASP A 50 11.93 0.69 -1.00
CA ASP A 50 11.14 1.84 -0.58
C ASP A 50 10.58 1.63 0.83
N TYR A 51 10.60 2.70 1.63
CA TYR A 51 9.97 2.74 2.93
C TYR A 51 8.54 3.26 2.79
N LEU A 52 7.59 2.51 3.33
CA LEU A 52 6.18 2.87 3.35
C LEU A 52 5.75 3.24 4.76
N ILE A 53 5.03 4.32 4.89
CA ILE A 53 4.25 4.63 6.08
C ILE A 53 2.82 4.20 5.82
N ILE A 54 2.28 3.33 6.69
CA ILE A 54 0.95 2.74 6.55
C ILE A 54 0.00 3.40 7.53
N ASP A 55 -1.14 3.84 7.04
CA ASP A 55 -2.26 4.29 7.84
C ASP A 55 -3.17 3.09 8.16
N GLU A 56 -3.13 2.66 9.40
CA GLU A 56 -3.94 1.55 9.92
C GLU A 56 -5.27 2.02 10.53
N ILE A 57 -5.43 3.33 10.72
CA ILE A 57 -6.57 3.91 11.45
C ILE A 57 -7.72 4.22 10.52
N SER A 58 -7.45 4.77 9.34
CA SER A 58 -8.48 5.20 8.40
C SER A 58 -9.47 4.11 8.09
N TYR A 59 -9.01 2.86 7.96
CA TYR A 59 -9.89 1.71 7.67
C TYR A 59 -10.66 1.16 8.88
N ARG A 60 -10.50 1.75 10.05
CA ARG A 60 -11.40 1.44 11.19
C ARG A 60 -12.77 2.07 11.03
N ASN A 61 -12.82 3.21 10.34
CA ASN A 61 -14.05 3.99 10.17
C ASN A 61 -14.51 4.09 8.72
N ASN A 62 -13.61 3.86 7.75
CA ASN A 62 -13.88 3.93 6.33
C ASN A 62 -13.56 2.60 5.66
N SER A 63 -14.28 2.28 4.60
CA SER A 63 -13.95 1.13 3.75
C SER A 63 -12.81 1.49 2.78
N PRO A 64 -11.95 0.53 2.44
CA PRO A 64 -10.98 0.71 1.36
C PRO A 64 -11.64 1.10 0.04
N GLU A 65 -11.02 2.01 -0.68
CA GLU A 65 -11.53 2.56 -1.95
C GLU A 65 -10.75 1.98 -3.14
N ARG A 66 -11.37 2.03 -4.32
CA ARG A 66 -10.69 1.66 -5.57
C ARG A 66 -9.53 2.60 -5.84
N GLY A 67 -8.38 2.02 -6.21
CA GLY A 67 -7.13 2.76 -6.41
C GLY A 67 -6.24 2.84 -5.17
N ASP A 68 -6.77 2.60 -3.96
CA ASP A 68 -5.95 2.53 -2.74
C ASP A 68 -4.86 1.46 -2.87
N VAL A 69 -3.64 1.81 -2.48
CA VAL A 69 -2.56 0.85 -2.35
C VAL A 69 -2.51 0.38 -0.90
N VAL A 70 -2.72 -0.92 -0.71
CA VAL A 70 -2.88 -1.52 0.61
C VAL A 70 -1.78 -2.51 0.93
N VAL A 71 -1.41 -2.54 2.20
CA VAL A 71 -0.61 -3.62 2.79
C VAL A 71 -1.55 -4.58 3.50
N PHE A 72 -1.37 -5.88 3.26
CA PHE A 72 -2.24 -6.91 3.80
C PHE A 72 -1.49 -8.21 4.09
N LYS A 73 -2.07 -9.05 4.94
CA LYS A 73 -1.60 -10.41 5.18
C LYS A 73 -2.01 -11.31 4.01
N TYR A 74 -1.03 -12.01 3.42
CA TYR A 74 -1.29 -12.90 2.29
C TYR A 74 -2.31 -13.99 2.65
N PRO A 75 -3.42 -14.15 1.91
CA PRO A 75 -4.51 -15.04 2.32
C PRO A 75 -4.11 -16.52 2.48
N LYS A 76 -3.16 -17.01 1.67
CA LYS A 76 -2.71 -18.41 1.74
C LYS A 76 -1.61 -18.64 2.79
N ASN A 77 -0.90 -17.58 3.23
CA ASN A 77 0.08 -17.64 4.32
C ASN A 77 0.20 -16.28 5.03
N PRO A 78 -0.51 -16.07 6.13
CA PRO A 78 -0.58 -14.79 6.84
C PRO A 78 0.75 -14.28 7.44
N ASN A 79 1.80 -15.11 7.46
CA ASN A 79 3.13 -14.69 7.88
C ASN A 79 3.78 -13.73 6.87
N PHE A 80 3.35 -13.76 5.60
CA PHE A 80 3.80 -12.85 4.58
C PHE A 80 2.85 -11.66 4.47
N LYS A 81 3.43 -10.49 4.28
CA LYS A 81 2.70 -9.26 3.99
C LYS A 81 2.98 -8.85 2.55
N TYR A 82 1.93 -8.48 1.83
CA TYR A 82 2.01 -8.03 0.45
C TYR A 82 1.48 -6.61 0.33
N ILE A 83 1.95 -5.93 -0.71
CA ILE A 83 1.45 -4.62 -1.13
C ILE A 83 0.83 -4.76 -2.52
N LYS A 84 -0.41 -4.29 -2.70
CA LYS A 84 -1.13 -4.30 -3.98
C LYS A 84 -2.11 -3.14 -4.04
N ARG A 85 -2.60 -2.86 -5.25
CA ARG A 85 -3.63 -1.86 -5.51
C ARG A 85 -5.02 -2.48 -5.54
N ILE A 86 -5.98 -1.85 -4.89
CA ILE A 86 -7.40 -2.24 -4.94
C ILE A 86 -7.96 -1.87 -6.32
N ILE A 87 -8.50 -2.88 -6.99
CA ILE A 87 -9.12 -2.76 -8.31
C ILE A 87 -10.62 -3.03 -8.24
N GLY A 88 -11.05 -4.05 -7.49
CA GLY A 88 -12.45 -4.39 -7.33
C GLY A 88 -12.90 -4.22 -5.90
N LEU A 89 -14.14 -3.76 -5.73
CA LEU A 89 -14.79 -3.52 -4.45
C LEU A 89 -15.83 -4.62 -4.14
N PRO A 90 -16.22 -4.78 -2.88
CA PRO A 90 -17.24 -5.76 -2.49
C PRO A 90 -18.52 -5.68 -3.34
N GLY A 91 -19.01 -6.85 -3.79
CA GLY A 91 -20.21 -6.98 -4.60
C GLY A 91 -20.06 -6.70 -6.09
N GLU A 92 -18.88 -6.28 -6.56
CA GLU A 92 -18.62 -6.06 -7.97
C GLU A 92 -18.19 -7.33 -8.69
N THR A 93 -18.40 -7.37 -9.99
CA THR A 93 -17.87 -8.41 -10.87
C THR A 93 -16.72 -7.83 -11.70
N ILE A 94 -15.57 -8.48 -11.62
CA ILE A 94 -14.34 -8.08 -12.31
C ILE A 94 -14.09 -9.07 -13.45
N GLU A 95 -13.84 -8.54 -14.63
CA GLU A 95 -13.46 -9.31 -15.80
C GLU A 95 -12.23 -8.66 -16.46
N ILE A 96 -11.31 -9.48 -16.97
CA ILE A 96 -10.14 -8.98 -17.71
C ILE A 96 -10.21 -9.56 -19.12
N LYS A 97 -10.22 -8.67 -20.13
CA LYS A 97 -10.23 -9.00 -21.55
C LYS A 97 -9.18 -8.18 -22.28
N ASN A 98 -8.28 -8.85 -22.98
CA ASN A 98 -7.25 -8.21 -23.79
C ASN A 98 -6.44 -7.15 -23.00
N ALA A 99 -6.07 -7.48 -21.77
CA ALA A 99 -5.36 -6.58 -20.86
C ALA A 99 -6.16 -5.33 -20.45
N GLU A 100 -7.46 -5.33 -20.61
CA GLU A 100 -8.38 -4.30 -20.14
C GLU A 100 -9.24 -4.85 -19.00
N ILE A 101 -9.48 -4.01 -17.98
CA ILE A 101 -10.27 -4.40 -16.82
C ILE A 101 -11.69 -3.84 -16.97
N PHE A 102 -12.68 -4.71 -16.86
CA PHE A 102 -14.08 -4.36 -16.84
C PHE A 102 -14.66 -4.63 -15.46
N ILE A 103 -15.42 -3.65 -14.97
CA ILE A 103 -16.07 -3.72 -13.66
C ILE A 103 -17.57 -3.59 -13.87
N THR A 104 -18.30 -4.59 -13.39
CA THR A 104 -19.76 -4.56 -13.38
C THR A 104 -20.25 -4.29 -11.96
N SER A 105 -20.99 -3.20 -11.79
CA SER A 105 -21.63 -2.78 -10.55
C SER A 105 -23.04 -2.32 -10.84
N ASN A 106 -24.03 -2.80 -10.07
CA ASN A 106 -25.45 -2.48 -10.26
C ASN A 106 -25.96 -2.72 -11.70
N GLY A 107 -25.46 -3.77 -12.34
CA GLY A 107 -25.86 -4.16 -13.70
C GLY A 107 -25.22 -3.32 -14.81
N GLN A 108 -24.38 -2.35 -14.50
CA GLN A 108 -23.60 -1.55 -15.45
C GLN A 108 -22.17 -2.01 -15.50
N THR A 109 -21.67 -2.25 -16.71
CA THR A 109 -20.27 -2.61 -16.94
C THR A 109 -19.52 -1.40 -17.49
N THR A 110 -18.43 -1.06 -16.83
CA THR A 110 -17.53 0.05 -17.23
C THR A 110 -16.11 -0.46 -17.35
N LYS A 111 -15.38 0.06 -18.33
CA LYS A 111 -13.94 -0.14 -18.44
C LYS A 111 -13.23 0.72 -17.41
N LEU A 112 -12.32 0.13 -16.64
CA LEU A 112 -11.51 0.86 -15.67
C LEU A 112 -10.46 1.71 -16.39
N ASP A 113 -10.44 3.00 -16.08
CA ASP A 113 -9.34 3.88 -16.50
C ASP A 113 -8.22 3.83 -15.46
N GLU A 114 -7.06 3.37 -15.91
CA GLU A 114 -5.87 3.22 -15.08
C GLU A 114 -4.79 4.26 -15.39
N SER A 115 -5.11 5.25 -16.24
CA SER A 115 -4.15 6.26 -16.72
C SER A 115 -3.58 7.14 -15.62
N SER A 116 -4.30 7.28 -14.50
CA SER A 116 -3.87 8.09 -13.35
C SER A 116 -2.69 7.51 -12.57
N TYR A 117 -2.43 6.20 -12.68
CA TYR A 117 -1.38 5.52 -11.93
C TYR A 117 -0.53 4.55 -12.75
N LEU A 118 -0.95 4.14 -13.96
CA LEU A 118 -0.14 3.31 -14.84
C LEU A 118 0.19 4.05 -16.14
N PRO A 119 1.49 4.22 -16.45
CA PRO A 119 1.93 4.71 -17.76
C PRO A 119 1.40 3.83 -18.90
N GLN A 120 1.16 4.44 -20.08
CA GLN A 120 0.67 3.72 -21.26
C GLN A 120 1.58 2.53 -21.62
N SER A 121 2.90 2.72 -21.54
CA SER A 121 3.87 1.67 -21.85
C SER A 121 3.72 0.42 -20.98
N VAL A 122 3.35 0.59 -19.71
CA VAL A 122 3.10 -0.54 -18.79
C VAL A 122 1.80 -1.24 -19.16
N ARG A 123 0.74 -0.48 -19.50
CA ARG A 123 -0.55 -1.04 -19.92
C ARG A 123 -0.41 -1.81 -21.23
N ASP A 124 0.30 -1.26 -22.20
CA ASP A 124 0.51 -1.89 -23.52
C ASP A 124 1.40 -3.14 -23.43
N SER A 125 2.27 -3.23 -22.43
CA SER A 125 3.13 -4.38 -22.20
C SER A 125 2.45 -5.54 -21.48
N TRP A 126 1.22 -5.37 -21.00
CA TRP A 126 0.53 -6.38 -20.22
C TRP A 126 0.08 -7.57 -21.10
N VAL A 127 0.75 -8.70 -20.92
CA VAL A 127 0.46 -9.96 -21.65
C VAL A 127 0.16 -11.12 -20.69
N ARG A 128 0.73 -11.11 -19.49
CA ARG A 128 0.55 -12.19 -18.53
C ARG A 128 -0.84 -12.11 -17.88
N MET A 129 -1.63 -13.17 -18.03
CA MET A 129 -3.00 -13.24 -17.52
C MET A 129 -3.85 -12.04 -17.97
N ALA A 130 -3.70 -11.68 -19.26
CA ALA A 130 -4.43 -10.57 -19.87
C ALA A 130 -5.91 -10.90 -20.12
N ASN A 131 -6.33 -12.13 -19.84
CA ASN A 131 -7.71 -12.58 -19.83
C ASN A 131 -8.02 -13.32 -18.54
N MET A 132 -9.15 -13.02 -17.96
CA MET A 132 -9.72 -13.68 -16.78
C MET A 132 -11.24 -13.65 -16.87
N ASP A 133 -11.85 -14.79 -16.65
CA ASP A 133 -13.31 -14.91 -16.63
C ASP A 133 -13.93 -14.02 -15.52
N PRO A 134 -15.21 -13.61 -15.67
CA PRO A 134 -15.88 -12.80 -14.68
C PRO A 134 -15.84 -13.42 -13.28
N LEU A 135 -15.39 -12.65 -12.31
CA LEU A 135 -15.34 -13.03 -10.90
C LEU A 135 -16.15 -12.03 -10.08
N THR A 136 -17.21 -12.51 -9.44
CA THR A 136 -18.04 -11.70 -8.54
C THR A 136 -17.46 -11.76 -7.12
N LEU A 137 -17.22 -10.57 -6.54
CA LEU A 137 -16.67 -10.43 -5.20
C LEU A 137 -17.77 -10.53 -4.14
N GLY A 138 -17.47 -11.23 -3.05
CA GLY A 138 -18.32 -11.28 -1.88
C GLY A 138 -18.39 -9.94 -1.13
N PRO A 139 -19.26 -9.84 -0.10
CA PRO A 139 -19.52 -8.58 0.62
C PRO A 139 -18.31 -8.06 1.43
N ASN A 140 -17.30 -8.87 1.66
CA ASN A 140 -16.08 -8.53 2.38
C ASN A 140 -14.82 -8.93 1.59
N GLU A 141 -14.90 -8.86 0.28
CA GLU A 141 -13.81 -9.26 -0.62
C GLU A 141 -13.43 -8.14 -1.55
N TYR A 142 -12.14 -7.99 -1.76
CA TYR A 142 -11.53 -7.04 -2.68
C TYR A 142 -10.74 -7.79 -3.77
N PHE A 143 -10.69 -7.21 -4.94
CA PHE A 143 -9.80 -7.68 -6.00
C PHE A 143 -8.61 -6.74 -6.09
N VAL A 144 -7.40 -7.27 -5.95
CA VAL A 144 -6.18 -6.48 -5.92
C VAL A 144 -5.21 -6.92 -6.98
N LEU A 145 -4.53 -5.96 -7.61
CA LEU A 145 -3.48 -6.19 -8.62
C LEU A 145 -2.17 -5.50 -8.23
N GLY A 146 -1.07 -6.10 -8.66
CA GLY A 146 0.19 -5.37 -8.71
C GLY A 146 0.21 -4.39 -9.87
N ASP A 147 0.88 -3.26 -9.71
CA ASP A 147 1.07 -2.29 -10.79
C ASP A 147 1.93 -2.89 -11.90
N ASN A 148 2.92 -3.72 -11.55
CA ASN A 148 3.67 -4.55 -12.49
C ASN A 148 2.84 -5.77 -12.92
N ARG A 149 1.97 -5.60 -13.89
CA ARG A 149 0.99 -6.58 -14.36
C ARG A 149 1.61 -7.91 -14.78
N ASN A 150 2.79 -7.89 -15.36
CA ASN A 150 3.48 -9.07 -15.86
C ASN A 150 4.28 -9.80 -14.77
N ASN A 151 4.65 -9.10 -13.69
CA ASN A 151 5.48 -9.63 -12.62
C ASN A 151 4.84 -9.46 -11.23
N SER A 152 3.57 -9.88 -11.11
CA SER A 152 2.85 -9.81 -9.85
C SER A 152 2.12 -11.11 -9.54
N SER A 153 2.24 -11.57 -8.30
CA SER A 153 1.36 -12.56 -7.69
C SER A 153 0.25 -11.81 -6.95
N ASP A 154 -0.96 -11.83 -7.50
CA ASP A 154 -2.10 -11.05 -7.02
C ASP A 154 -3.43 -11.82 -7.17
N SER A 155 -4.55 -11.15 -7.10
CA SER A 155 -5.87 -11.79 -7.11
C SER A 155 -6.14 -12.64 -8.36
N ARG A 156 -5.45 -12.42 -9.46
CA ARG A 156 -5.53 -13.29 -10.66
C ARG A 156 -5.02 -14.71 -10.38
N VAL A 157 -4.11 -14.85 -9.40
CA VAL A 157 -3.44 -16.13 -9.08
C VAL A 157 -4.06 -16.81 -7.87
N TRP A 158 -4.39 -16.04 -6.84
CA TRP A 158 -4.79 -16.60 -5.55
C TRP A 158 -6.22 -16.22 -5.11
N GLY A 159 -6.95 -15.46 -5.96
CA GLY A 159 -8.36 -15.12 -5.74
C GLY A 159 -8.57 -13.82 -4.95
N PRO A 160 -9.78 -13.56 -4.48
CA PRO A 160 -10.12 -12.36 -3.75
C PRO A 160 -9.34 -12.20 -2.44
N LEU A 161 -9.12 -10.94 -2.06
CA LEU A 161 -8.53 -10.55 -0.78
C LEU A 161 -9.65 -10.32 0.25
N PRO A 162 -9.73 -11.11 1.34
CA PRO A 162 -10.68 -10.83 2.41
C PRO A 162 -10.35 -9.52 3.13
N ALA A 163 -11.35 -8.70 3.41
CA ALA A 163 -11.22 -7.41 4.10
C ALA A 163 -10.42 -7.50 5.41
N LYS A 164 -10.65 -8.55 6.20
CA LYS A 164 -9.96 -8.82 7.48
C LYS A 164 -8.44 -8.98 7.36
N ASN A 165 -7.93 -9.24 6.16
CA ASN A 165 -6.50 -9.38 5.91
C ASN A 165 -5.81 -8.04 5.66
N ILE A 166 -6.56 -6.99 5.34
CA ILE A 166 -6.03 -5.64 5.09
C ILE A 166 -5.50 -5.08 6.41
N ILE A 167 -4.26 -4.58 6.39
CA ILE A 167 -3.60 -3.95 7.53
C ILE A 167 -3.86 -2.44 7.49
N GLY A 168 -3.66 -1.82 6.32
CA GLY A 168 -3.86 -0.40 6.13
C GLY A 168 -3.50 0.04 4.72
N LYS A 169 -3.70 1.34 4.44
CA LYS A 169 -3.32 1.91 3.16
C LYS A 169 -1.98 2.64 3.24
N THR A 170 -1.28 2.71 2.13
CA THR A 170 -0.06 3.52 2.03
C THR A 170 -0.42 4.99 2.15
N PHE A 171 0.18 5.67 3.13
CA PHE A 171 0.02 7.09 3.35
C PHE A 171 1.16 7.89 2.71
N TYR A 172 2.37 7.40 2.83
CA TYR A 172 3.58 8.03 2.30
C TYR A 172 4.61 7.00 1.91
N THR A 173 5.35 7.29 0.83
CA THR A 173 6.47 6.47 0.34
C THR A 173 7.73 7.29 0.35
N PHE A 174 8.81 6.70 0.84
CA PHE A 174 10.13 7.31 0.89
C PHE A 174 11.16 6.36 0.28
N SER A 175 11.80 6.79 -0.81
CA SER A 175 12.87 6.05 -1.47
C SER A 175 14.24 6.55 -1.02
N ILE A 176 15.02 5.69 -0.38
CA ILE A 176 16.41 6.02 0.01
C ILE A 176 17.31 6.05 -1.23
N THR A 177 17.03 5.22 -2.22
CA THR A 177 17.84 5.13 -3.44
C THR A 177 17.84 6.46 -4.21
N GLY A 178 16.69 7.14 -4.28
CA GLY A 178 16.58 8.46 -4.90
C GLY A 178 17.38 9.55 -4.15
N PHE A 179 17.47 9.45 -2.83
CA PHE A 179 18.23 10.40 -2.01
C PHE A 179 19.76 10.24 -2.17
N ILE A 180 20.21 8.99 -2.27
CA ILE A 180 21.66 8.70 -2.44
C ILE A 180 22.14 9.05 -3.85
N LEU A 181 21.29 8.86 -4.87
CA LEU A 181 21.64 9.15 -6.27
C LEU A 181 21.48 10.63 -6.64
N SER A 182 20.64 11.40 -5.94
CA SER A 182 20.46 12.83 -6.20
C SER A 182 21.66 13.67 -5.79
N ASP A 183 22.57 13.15 -4.95
CA ASP A 183 23.75 13.89 -4.48
C ASP A 183 24.98 13.75 -5.40
N ASN A 184 24.96 12.87 -6.42
CA ASN A 184 26.16 12.58 -7.20
C ASN A 184 26.01 12.55 -8.73
N ASN A 185 24.88 12.90 -9.35
CA ASN A 185 24.87 13.04 -10.82
C ASN A 185 23.66 13.83 -11.36
N PRO A 186 23.85 15.02 -11.96
CA PRO A 186 22.75 15.80 -12.56
C PRO A 186 22.30 15.32 -13.95
N GLU A 187 22.74 14.17 -14.44
CA GLU A 187 22.50 13.71 -15.82
C GLU A 187 21.87 12.30 -15.93
N SER A 188 20.94 11.92 -15.07
CA SER A 188 20.16 10.69 -15.32
C SER A 188 18.67 10.90 -15.07
N ILE A 189 18.06 11.73 -15.93
CA ILE A 189 16.62 11.66 -16.21
C ILE A 189 16.47 10.78 -17.45
N TYR A 190 16.11 9.51 -17.26
CA TYR A 190 15.50 8.67 -18.27
C TYR A 190 14.33 7.93 -17.65
#